data_102ab54db9ddd9f0d58113085fb2bc87
#
_entry.id   102ab54db9ddd9f0d58113085fb2bc87
#
_cell.length_a   1.000
_cell.length_b   1.000
_cell.length_c   1.000
_cell.angle_alpha   90.00
_cell.angle_beta   90.00
_cell.angle_gamma   90.00
#
_symmetry.space_group_name_H-M   'P 1'
#
loop_
_entity.id
_entity.type
_entity.pdbx_description
1 polymer ?
#
loop_
_entity_poly.entity_id
_entity_poly.type
_entity_poly.pdbx_seq_one_letter_code
_entity_poly.pdbx_strand_id
1 'polypeptide(L)'
;MNQEDLWKRFYAVVGGEPQLYALKQIVTYLLNLIADPKASSKDIARVVSSDPALSANVLKIVNSPIIGLRNKVSDLVLAISLLGYNQIRDIALEISVSQALNAKQNAQMMRLWKHSFYCGKISEIIAASLGRMAGEAFTMGLLHDIGKILLAYANYDAFETSLNNYRYQRGKVLHWQSEQATIGLTHAEIGGLACVRWQLPDLFYRVIWYHHVPPAGNSKSEEIYLSQVVHLADTLCWNLNHPSVNSVNPYSGQKPETLLSENLLAEVGLSKGRFQDVLTKVNESLKTTELIFNFMKSSN
;
A
#
# COMPACT_ATOMS: atom_id res chain seq x y z
N MET A 1 -9.60 -4.05 -25.75
CA MET A 1 -10.84 -3.70 -24.99
C MET A 1 -11.01 -2.18 -25.10
N ASN A 2 -12.17 -1.69 -25.47
CA ASN A 2 -12.40 -0.24 -25.49
C ASN A 2 -12.65 0.29 -24.05
N GLN A 3 -12.55 1.61 -23.87
CA GLN A 3 -12.67 2.24 -22.55
C GLN A 3 -14.06 2.03 -21.91
N GLU A 4 -15.12 2.02 -22.73
CA GLU A 4 -16.50 1.83 -22.25
C GLU A 4 -16.72 0.40 -21.72
N ASP A 5 -16.20 -0.62 -22.42
CA ASP A 5 -16.27 -2.01 -21.98
C ASP A 5 -15.48 -2.24 -20.70
N LEU A 6 -14.34 -1.55 -20.54
CA LEU A 6 -13.53 -1.59 -19.33
C LEU A 6 -14.31 -1.09 -18.12
N TRP A 7 -14.97 0.08 -18.23
CA TRP A 7 -15.81 0.62 -17.17
C TRP A 7 -17.03 -0.24 -16.87
N LYS A 8 -17.71 -0.79 -17.88
CA LYS A 8 -18.83 -1.72 -17.68
C LYS A 8 -18.41 -2.93 -16.85
N ARG A 9 -17.27 -3.54 -17.18
CA ARG A 9 -16.73 -4.67 -16.42
C ARG A 9 -16.35 -4.29 -15.00
N PHE A 10 -15.70 -3.15 -14.84
CA PHE A 10 -15.34 -2.63 -13.51
C PHE A 10 -16.58 -2.52 -12.61
N TYR A 11 -17.63 -1.84 -13.07
CA TYR A 11 -18.86 -1.71 -12.30
C TYR A 11 -19.58 -3.04 -12.06
N ALA A 12 -19.54 -3.96 -13.00
CA ALA A 12 -20.09 -5.29 -12.80
C ALA A 12 -19.35 -6.09 -11.72
N VAL A 13 -18.02 -5.97 -11.68
CA VAL A 13 -17.17 -6.66 -10.71
C VAL A 13 -17.28 -6.05 -9.31
N VAL A 14 -17.29 -4.72 -9.20
CA VAL A 14 -17.35 -4.02 -7.90
C VAL A 14 -18.78 -3.77 -7.40
N GLY A 15 -19.80 -4.20 -8.13
CA GLY A 15 -21.20 -4.10 -7.68
C GLY A 15 -21.79 -2.69 -7.75
N GLY A 16 -21.36 -1.86 -8.69
CA GLY A 16 -21.81 -0.47 -8.86
C GLY A 16 -20.74 0.55 -8.52
N GLU A 17 -21.12 1.72 -8.01
CA GLU A 17 -20.15 2.73 -7.56
C GLU A 17 -19.22 2.13 -6.48
N PRO A 18 -17.90 2.21 -6.66
CA PRO A 18 -16.97 1.64 -5.71
C PRO A 18 -17.07 2.38 -4.38
N GLN A 19 -17.83 1.80 -3.47
CA GLN A 19 -17.93 2.31 -2.11
C GLN A 19 -16.72 1.81 -1.33
N LEU A 20 -15.62 2.53 -1.44
CA LEU A 20 -14.61 2.47 -0.41
C LEU A 20 -15.12 3.28 0.78
N TYR A 21 -15.68 2.58 1.71
CA TYR A 21 -15.92 3.14 3.04
C TYR A 21 -14.62 3.56 3.73
N ALA A 22 -13.47 3.22 3.16
CA ALA A 22 -12.16 3.41 3.74
C ALA A 22 -11.42 4.68 3.31
N LEU A 23 -11.55 5.11 2.08
CA LEU A 23 -11.05 6.42 1.66
C LEU A 23 -12.20 7.42 1.80
N LYS A 24 -12.61 7.67 3.04
CA LYS A 24 -13.49 8.80 3.33
C LYS A 24 -12.91 10.03 2.62
N GLN A 25 -13.74 10.90 2.12
CA GLN A 25 -13.35 12.19 1.53
C GLN A 25 -12.26 12.91 2.36
N ILE A 26 -12.26 12.66 3.67
CA ILE A 26 -11.25 13.12 4.63
C ILE A 26 -9.83 12.68 4.27
N VAL A 27 -9.61 11.41 3.89
CA VAL A 27 -8.25 10.93 3.56
C VAL A 27 -7.78 11.53 2.25
N THR A 28 -8.64 11.55 1.23
CA THR A 28 -8.30 12.22 -0.04
C THR A 28 -7.98 13.69 0.18
N TYR A 29 -8.79 14.39 0.99
CA TYR A 29 -8.53 15.78 1.32
C TYR A 29 -7.24 15.96 2.12
N LEU A 30 -6.98 15.07 3.10
CA LEU A 30 -5.75 15.08 3.90
C LEU A 30 -4.50 14.83 3.06
N LEU A 31 -4.55 13.88 2.12
CA LEU A 31 -3.44 13.62 1.20
C LEU A 31 -3.12 14.83 0.33
N ASN A 32 -4.15 15.47 -0.23
CA ASN A 32 -3.98 16.69 -1.02
C ASN A 32 -3.40 17.85 -0.17
N LEU A 33 -3.86 17.96 1.07
CA LEU A 33 -3.37 18.98 2.01
C LEU A 33 -1.91 18.74 2.40
N ILE A 34 -1.51 17.49 2.65
CA ILE A 34 -0.12 17.13 2.98
C ILE A 34 0.82 17.38 1.79
N ALA A 35 0.32 17.24 0.57
CA ALA A 35 1.07 17.54 -0.64
C ALA A 35 1.22 19.05 -0.91
N ASP A 36 0.44 19.92 -0.25
CA ASP A 36 0.57 21.36 -0.39
C ASP A 36 1.73 21.89 0.47
N PRO A 37 2.78 22.48 -0.14
CA PRO A 37 3.91 23.06 0.60
C PRO A 37 3.53 24.18 1.58
N LYS A 38 2.34 24.77 1.42
CA LYS A 38 1.83 25.85 2.29
C LYS A 38 1.02 25.32 3.48
N ALA A 39 0.72 24.02 3.53
CA ALA A 39 -0.04 23.44 4.61
C ALA A 39 0.71 23.51 5.94
N SER A 40 -0.01 23.92 6.99
CA SER A 40 0.52 23.93 8.35
C SER A 40 0.05 22.72 9.16
N SER A 41 0.74 22.42 10.27
CA SER A 41 0.27 21.41 11.24
C SER A 41 -1.14 21.69 11.74
N LYS A 42 -1.56 22.95 11.82
CA LYS A 42 -2.92 23.34 12.22
C LYS A 42 -3.95 22.95 11.17
N ASP A 43 -3.63 23.09 9.89
CA ASP A 43 -4.55 22.72 8.82
C ASP A 43 -4.73 21.21 8.77
N ILE A 44 -3.64 20.46 8.91
CA ILE A 44 -3.67 19.01 9.01
C ILE A 44 -4.46 18.56 10.26
N ALA A 45 -4.22 19.19 11.42
CA ALA A 45 -4.94 18.90 12.63
C ALA A 45 -6.45 19.15 12.52
N ARG A 46 -6.86 20.19 11.80
CA ARG A 46 -8.28 20.48 11.55
C ARG A 46 -8.94 19.34 10.76
N VAL A 47 -8.26 18.82 9.77
CA VAL A 47 -8.77 17.69 8.97
C VAL A 47 -8.78 16.41 9.79
N VAL A 48 -7.71 16.10 10.51
CA VAL A 48 -7.62 14.93 11.39
C VAL A 48 -8.69 14.97 12.48
N SER A 49 -8.92 16.14 13.09
CA SER A 49 -9.93 16.32 14.15
C SER A 49 -11.38 16.16 13.68
N SER A 50 -11.62 16.18 12.38
CA SER A 50 -12.95 15.89 11.82
C SER A 50 -13.35 14.41 11.89
N ASP A 51 -12.40 13.52 12.20
CA ASP A 51 -12.66 12.09 12.42
C ASP A 51 -12.11 11.67 13.80
N PRO A 52 -12.98 11.37 14.79
CA PRO A 52 -12.55 10.98 16.12
C PRO A 52 -11.67 9.73 16.17
N ALA A 53 -11.90 8.75 15.28
CA ALA A 53 -11.10 7.53 15.23
C ALA A 53 -9.68 7.83 14.72
N LEU A 54 -9.57 8.69 13.70
CA LEU A 54 -8.27 9.15 13.18
C LEU A 54 -7.52 9.94 14.26
N SER A 55 -8.19 10.88 14.95
CA SER A 55 -7.61 11.66 16.05
C SER A 55 -7.10 10.77 17.19
N ALA A 56 -7.89 9.80 17.62
CA ALA A 56 -7.53 8.89 18.70
C ALA A 56 -6.29 8.02 18.32
N ASN A 57 -6.23 7.54 17.08
CA ASN A 57 -5.09 6.75 16.63
C ASN A 57 -3.81 7.57 16.50
N VAL A 58 -3.88 8.81 16.01
CA VAL A 58 -2.73 9.74 16.01
C VAL A 58 -2.20 9.96 17.42
N LEU A 59 -3.10 10.24 18.38
CA LEU A 59 -2.71 10.43 19.78
C LEU A 59 -2.19 9.14 20.42
N LYS A 60 -2.75 7.98 20.10
CA LYS A 60 -2.27 6.68 20.57
C LYS A 60 -0.84 6.40 20.10
N ILE A 61 -0.54 6.67 18.83
CA ILE A 61 0.80 6.42 18.26
C ILE A 61 1.83 7.37 18.86
N VAL A 62 1.55 8.67 18.95
CA VAL A 62 2.48 9.63 19.54
C VAL A 62 2.81 9.31 21.00
N ASN A 63 1.83 8.77 21.75
CA ASN A 63 1.97 8.40 23.16
C ASN A 63 2.46 6.97 23.38
N SER A 64 2.76 6.23 22.32
CA SER A 64 3.24 4.86 22.44
C SER A 64 4.66 4.78 23.05
N PRO A 65 5.01 3.68 23.73
CA PRO A 65 6.36 3.47 24.24
C PRO A 65 7.45 3.53 23.15
N ILE A 66 7.08 3.27 21.90
CA ILE A 66 8.00 3.27 20.74
C ILE A 66 8.49 4.69 20.43
N ILE A 67 7.63 5.70 20.58
CA ILE A 67 8.01 7.11 20.40
C ILE A 67 8.81 7.60 21.62
N GLY A 68 8.60 7.02 22.79
CA GLY A 68 9.44 7.25 23.96
C GLY A 68 9.35 8.63 24.59
N LEU A 69 8.22 9.34 24.41
CA LEU A 69 8.03 10.66 25.02
C LEU A 69 7.91 10.57 26.54
N ARG A 70 8.59 11.48 27.24
CA ARG A 70 8.52 11.57 28.72
C ARG A 70 7.12 11.98 29.19
N ASN A 71 6.49 12.91 28.50
CA ASN A 71 5.17 13.42 28.83
C ASN A 71 4.16 13.00 27.77
N LYS A 72 2.94 12.68 28.23
CA LYS A 72 1.83 12.35 27.31
C LYS A 72 1.37 13.58 26.54
N VAL A 73 1.07 13.38 25.26
CA VAL A 73 0.58 14.41 24.34
C VAL A 73 -0.93 14.25 24.20
N SER A 74 -1.68 15.31 24.53
CA SER A 74 -3.13 15.39 24.35
C SER A 74 -3.55 16.37 23.24
N ASP A 75 -2.65 17.27 22.87
CA ASP A 75 -2.89 18.23 21.79
C ASP A 75 -2.57 17.64 20.43
N LEU A 76 -3.54 17.70 19.52
CA LEU A 76 -3.43 17.10 18.19
C LEU A 76 -2.45 17.85 17.28
N VAL A 77 -2.34 19.18 17.42
CA VAL A 77 -1.39 20.00 16.66
C VAL A 77 0.04 19.67 17.07
N LEU A 78 0.24 19.51 18.38
CA LEU A 78 1.53 19.08 18.92
C LEU A 78 1.87 17.65 18.47
N ALA A 79 0.91 16.73 18.54
CA ALA A 79 1.10 15.35 18.07
C ALA A 79 1.55 15.31 16.60
N ILE A 80 0.89 16.07 15.73
CA ILE A 80 1.23 16.18 14.31
C ILE A 80 2.61 16.79 14.11
N SER A 81 2.94 17.83 14.90
CA SER A 81 4.26 18.48 14.82
C SER A 81 5.40 17.55 15.25
N LEU A 82 5.17 16.71 16.25
CA LEU A 82 6.16 15.74 16.75
C LEU A 82 6.33 14.55 15.81
N LEU A 83 5.25 14.04 15.25
CA LEU A 83 5.27 12.91 14.33
C LEU A 83 5.73 13.32 12.92
N GLY A 84 5.45 14.56 12.52
CA GLY A 84 5.68 15.06 11.18
C GLY A 84 4.62 14.63 10.16
N TYR A 85 4.51 15.36 9.08
CA TYR A 85 3.46 15.19 8.08
C TYR A 85 3.45 13.81 7.42
N ASN A 86 4.63 13.26 7.16
CA ASN A 86 4.74 11.93 6.57
C ASN A 86 4.14 10.86 7.47
N GLN A 87 4.42 10.90 8.76
CA GLN A 87 3.88 9.93 9.71
C GLN A 87 2.37 10.08 9.87
N ILE A 88 1.85 11.30 9.88
CA ILE A 88 0.40 11.54 9.92
C ILE A 88 -0.28 11.02 8.67
N ARG A 89 0.30 11.24 7.49
CA ARG A 89 -0.18 10.66 6.23
C ARG A 89 -0.26 9.13 6.33
N ASP A 90 0.83 8.51 6.80
CA ASP A 90 0.95 7.06 6.90
C ASP A 90 -0.12 6.50 7.86
N ILE A 91 -0.29 7.13 9.03
CA ILE A 91 -1.33 6.78 10.00
C ILE A 91 -2.74 6.93 9.40
N ALA A 92 -3.01 8.03 8.72
CA ALA A 92 -4.32 8.28 8.13
C ALA A 92 -4.67 7.24 7.06
N LEU A 93 -3.72 6.88 6.21
CA LEU A 93 -3.88 5.84 5.21
C LEU A 93 -4.10 4.47 5.85
N GLU A 94 -3.29 4.11 6.85
CA GLU A 94 -3.39 2.86 7.59
C GLU A 94 -4.77 2.68 8.23
N ILE A 95 -5.26 3.70 8.94
CA ILE A 95 -6.55 3.63 9.63
C ILE A 95 -7.71 3.53 8.63
N SER A 96 -7.63 4.26 7.52
CA SER A 96 -8.69 4.25 6.52
C SER A 96 -8.80 2.88 5.84
N VAL A 97 -7.69 2.25 5.54
CA VAL A 97 -7.64 0.87 5.04
C VAL A 97 -8.14 -0.10 6.13
N SER A 98 -7.68 0.04 7.38
CA SER A 98 -8.08 -0.79 8.51
C SER A 98 -9.59 -0.73 8.81
N GLN A 99 -10.20 0.45 8.76
CA GLN A 99 -11.65 0.60 8.98
C GLN A 99 -12.50 -0.07 7.90
N ALA A 100 -12.03 -0.09 6.65
CA ALA A 100 -12.69 -0.87 5.60
C ALA A 100 -12.63 -2.38 5.86
N LEU A 101 -11.52 -2.84 6.44
CA LEU A 101 -11.30 -4.25 6.74
C LEU A 101 -12.12 -4.74 7.93
N ASN A 102 -12.38 -3.92 8.93
CA ASN A 102 -13.16 -4.28 10.13
C ASN A 102 -14.60 -4.70 9.81
N ALA A 103 -15.15 -4.35 8.65
CA ALA A 103 -16.48 -4.77 8.23
C ALA A 103 -16.60 -6.28 7.91
N LYS A 104 -15.48 -6.94 7.60
CA LYS A 104 -15.42 -8.39 7.34
C LYS A 104 -14.12 -8.95 7.94
N GLN A 105 -14.06 -9.08 9.26
CA GLN A 105 -12.89 -9.58 10.00
C GLN A 105 -12.49 -11.00 9.58
N ASN A 106 -11.83 -11.15 8.43
CA ASN A 106 -11.25 -12.43 8.06
C ASN A 106 -9.72 -12.34 7.93
N ALA A 107 -9.06 -13.49 8.15
CA ALA A 107 -7.61 -13.58 8.15
C ALA A 107 -6.99 -13.15 6.79
N GLN A 108 -7.74 -13.30 5.70
CA GLN A 108 -7.27 -12.92 4.36
C GLN A 108 -7.23 -11.41 4.19
N MET A 109 -8.25 -10.69 4.67
CA MET A 109 -8.27 -9.22 4.62
C MET A 109 -7.15 -8.62 5.46
N MET A 110 -6.93 -9.15 6.66
CA MET A 110 -5.83 -8.73 7.52
C MET A 110 -4.45 -8.98 6.87
N ARG A 111 -4.33 -10.06 6.09
CA ARG A 111 -3.11 -10.37 5.33
C ARG A 111 -2.88 -9.36 4.21
N LEU A 112 -3.91 -9.04 3.43
CA LEU A 112 -3.86 -8.00 2.38
C LEU A 112 -3.41 -6.67 2.96
N TRP A 113 -4.02 -6.26 4.07
CA TRP A 113 -3.69 -5.01 4.72
C TRP A 113 -2.24 -4.95 5.22
N LYS A 114 -1.77 -6.01 5.91
CA LYS A 114 -0.38 -6.10 6.38
C LYS A 114 0.61 -6.04 5.22
N HIS A 115 0.34 -6.78 4.15
CA HIS A 115 1.14 -6.78 2.95
C HIS A 115 1.25 -5.36 2.35
N SER A 116 0.11 -4.69 2.16
CA SER A 116 0.05 -3.32 1.65
C SER A 116 0.90 -2.36 2.50
N PHE A 117 0.81 -2.46 3.82
CA PHE A 117 1.60 -1.62 4.71
C PHE A 117 3.11 -1.92 4.61
N TYR A 118 3.49 -3.19 4.61
CA TYR A 118 4.90 -3.58 4.44
C TYR A 118 5.43 -3.14 3.08
N CYS A 119 4.67 -3.32 2.01
CA CYS A 119 5.05 -2.86 0.68
C CYS A 119 5.25 -1.33 0.66
N GLY A 120 4.36 -0.57 1.31
CA GLY A 120 4.53 0.86 1.49
C GLY A 120 5.84 1.22 2.19
N LYS A 121 6.14 0.56 3.33
CA LYS A 121 7.39 0.81 4.07
C LYS A 121 8.63 0.44 3.29
N ILE A 122 8.63 -0.66 2.57
CA ILE A 122 9.75 -1.07 1.72
C ILE A 122 9.94 -0.08 0.58
N SER A 123 8.86 0.35 -0.07
CA SER A 123 8.89 1.38 -1.12
C SER A 123 9.49 2.69 -0.63
N GLU A 124 9.09 3.13 0.58
CA GLU A 124 9.64 4.32 1.23
C GLU A 124 11.15 4.21 1.44
N ILE A 125 11.62 3.07 2.00
CA ILE A 125 13.04 2.84 2.28
C ILE A 125 13.86 2.82 0.98
N ILE A 126 13.37 2.16 -0.06
CA ILE A 126 14.01 2.13 -1.38
C ILE A 126 14.14 3.57 -1.92
N ALA A 127 13.03 4.29 -1.99
CA ALA A 127 12.99 5.64 -2.53
C ALA A 127 13.83 6.64 -1.70
N ALA A 128 13.80 6.55 -0.37
CA ALA A 128 14.63 7.35 0.52
C ALA A 128 16.12 7.07 0.31
N SER A 129 16.51 5.82 0.06
CA SER A 129 17.91 5.46 -0.23
C SER A 129 18.42 6.09 -1.53
N LEU A 130 17.50 6.40 -2.44
CA LEU A 130 17.77 7.07 -3.72
C LEU A 130 17.60 8.60 -3.65
N GLY A 131 17.15 9.11 -2.49
CA GLY A 131 16.93 10.54 -2.25
C GLY A 131 15.75 11.12 -3.03
N ARG A 132 14.74 10.29 -3.40
CA ARG A 132 13.68 10.71 -4.31
C ARG A 132 12.32 10.14 -3.91
N MET A 133 11.29 11.01 -3.77
CA MET A 133 9.87 10.67 -3.67
C MET A 133 9.50 9.59 -2.62
N ALA A 134 10.15 9.60 -1.45
CA ALA A 134 9.94 8.57 -0.43
C ALA A 134 8.48 8.54 0.07
N GLY A 135 7.85 9.70 0.23
CA GLY A 135 6.47 9.80 0.68
C GLY A 135 5.47 9.26 -0.33
N GLU A 136 5.65 9.62 -1.60
CA GLU A 136 4.82 9.12 -2.70
C GLU A 136 5.02 7.61 -2.88
N ALA A 137 6.25 7.13 -2.78
CA ALA A 137 6.57 5.71 -2.85
C ALA A 137 5.88 4.92 -1.73
N PHE A 138 5.86 5.43 -0.48
CA PHE A 138 5.10 4.83 0.60
C PHE A 138 3.61 4.71 0.22
N THR A 139 3.02 5.81 -0.22
CA THR A 139 1.58 5.86 -0.53
C THR A 139 1.22 4.91 -1.68
N MET A 140 2.05 4.87 -2.73
CA MET A 140 1.85 3.96 -3.86
C MET A 140 1.99 2.49 -3.45
N GLY A 141 3.03 2.17 -2.66
CA GLY A 141 3.22 0.83 -2.12
C GLY A 141 2.07 0.41 -1.19
N LEU A 142 1.53 1.33 -0.37
CA LEU A 142 0.36 1.05 0.47
C LEU A 142 -0.89 0.75 -0.35
N LEU A 143 -1.09 1.42 -1.48
CA LEU A 143 -2.32 1.34 -2.28
C LEU A 143 -2.21 0.41 -3.49
N HIS A 144 -1.03 -0.16 -3.80
CA HIS A 144 -0.84 -0.95 -5.02
C HIS A 144 -1.84 -2.10 -5.17
N ASP A 145 -2.18 -2.75 -4.08
CA ASP A 145 -3.10 -3.89 -4.00
C ASP A 145 -4.53 -3.50 -3.61
N ILE A 146 -4.90 -2.23 -3.66
CA ILE A 146 -6.24 -1.75 -3.27
C ILE A 146 -7.37 -2.42 -4.06
N GLY A 147 -7.10 -2.82 -5.30
CA GLY A 147 -8.06 -3.56 -6.12
C GLY A 147 -8.41 -4.94 -5.56
N LYS A 148 -7.48 -5.64 -4.88
CA LYS A 148 -7.78 -6.90 -4.16
C LYS A 148 -8.73 -6.65 -3.01
N ILE A 149 -8.53 -5.57 -2.28
CA ILE A 149 -9.38 -5.17 -1.15
C ILE A 149 -10.79 -4.84 -1.67
N LEU A 150 -10.87 -4.05 -2.74
CA LEU A 150 -12.15 -3.71 -3.39
C LEU A 150 -12.88 -4.96 -3.88
N LEU A 151 -12.19 -5.84 -4.58
CA LEU A 151 -12.76 -7.07 -5.11
C LEU A 151 -13.26 -7.97 -3.98
N ALA A 152 -12.44 -8.18 -2.94
CA ALA A 152 -12.80 -9.01 -1.79
C ALA A 152 -13.98 -8.42 -1.00
N TYR A 153 -14.14 -7.09 -0.99
CA TYR A 153 -15.26 -6.43 -0.34
C TYR A 153 -16.54 -6.49 -1.17
N ALA A 154 -16.45 -6.18 -2.46
CA ALA A 154 -17.61 -6.06 -3.35
C ALA A 154 -18.10 -7.40 -3.86
N ASN A 155 -17.19 -8.34 -4.13
CA ASN A 155 -17.50 -9.65 -4.71
C ASN A 155 -16.52 -10.71 -4.18
N TYR A 156 -16.74 -11.12 -2.92
CA TYR A 156 -15.87 -12.08 -2.24
C TYR A 156 -15.80 -13.42 -2.97
N ASP A 157 -16.90 -13.88 -3.57
CA ASP A 157 -16.95 -15.16 -4.28
C ASP A 157 -16.04 -15.14 -5.53
N ALA A 158 -16.05 -14.05 -6.29
CA ALA A 158 -15.15 -13.87 -7.43
C ALA A 158 -13.68 -13.79 -6.98
N PHE A 159 -13.39 -13.07 -5.89
CA PHE A 159 -12.06 -13.00 -5.29
C PHE A 159 -11.57 -14.38 -4.85
N GLU A 160 -12.39 -15.13 -4.09
CA GLU A 160 -12.02 -16.46 -3.59
C GLU A 160 -11.87 -17.46 -4.74
N THR A 161 -12.70 -17.37 -5.78
CA THR A 161 -12.60 -18.23 -6.97
C THR A 161 -11.26 -17.98 -7.70
N SER A 162 -10.86 -16.73 -7.90
CA SER A 162 -9.57 -16.39 -8.50
C SER A 162 -8.41 -16.89 -7.66
N LEU A 163 -8.51 -16.77 -6.34
CA LEU A 163 -7.50 -17.22 -5.40
C LEU A 163 -7.39 -18.76 -5.36
N ASN A 164 -8.51 -19.48 -5.41
CA ASN A 164 -8.53 -20.95 -5.47
C ASN A 164 -7.93 -21.45 -6.81
N ASN A 165 -8.23 -20.80 -7.92
CA ASN A 165 -7.60 -21.11 -9.20
C ASN A 165 -6.08 -20.89 -9.13
N TYR A 166 -5.62 -19.78 -8.55
CA TYR A 166 -4.20 -19.52 -8.32
C TYR A 166 -3.53 -20.60 -7.48
N ARG A 167 -4.16 -21.02 -6.36
CA ARG A 167 -3.67 -22.10 -5.48
C ARG A 167 -3.58 -23.43 -6.23
N TYR A 168 -4.59 -23.75 -7.04
CA TYR A 168 -4.62 -24.97 -7.86
C TYR A 168 -3.45 -25.00 -8.87
N GLN A 169 -3.11 -23.88 -9.43
CA GLN A 169 -2.00 -23.75 -10.41
C GLN A 169 -0.60 -23.91 -9.77
N ARG A 170 -0.50 -23.92 -8.44
CA ARG A 170 0.75 -24.17 -7.68
C ARG A 170 1.96 -23.36 -8.14
N GLY A 171 1.78 -22.07 -8.39
CA GLY A 171 2.83 -21.16 -8.81
C GLY A 171 3.19 -21.20 -10.32
N LYS A 172 2.41 -21.93 -11.14
CA LYS A 172 2.57 -21.91 -12.60
C LYS A 172 2.11 -20.61 -13.25
N VAL A 173 1.26 -19.86 -12.57
CA VAL A 173 0.77 -18.55 -12.98
C VAL A 173 0.93 -17.59 -11.82
N LEU A 174 0.90 -16.28 -12.07
CA LEU A 174 0.82 -15.27 -11.02
C LEU A 174 -0.65 -15.02 -10.66
N HIS A 175 -0.90 -14.48 -9.45
CA HIS A 175 -2.28 -14.26 -8.98
C HIS A 175 -3.08 -13.36 -9.93
N TRP A 176 -2.50 -12.26 -10.41
CA TRP A 176 -3.16 -11.36 -11.36
C TRP A 176 -3.51 -12.04 -12.70
N GLN A 177 -2.76 -13.03 -13.15
CA GLN A 177 -3.09 -13.84 -14.32
C GLN A 177 -4.30 -14.74 -14.06
N SER A 178 -4.41 -15.26 -12.84
CA SER A 178 -5.58 -16.01 -12.39
C SER A 178 -6.84 -15.14 -12.31
N GLU A 179 -6.70 -13.90 -11.84
CA GLU A 179 -7.78 -12.90 -11.84
C GLU A 179 -8.24 -12.59 -13.26
N GLN A 180 -7.31 -12.32 -14.17
CA GLN A 180 -7.62 -12.06 -15.58
C GLN A 180 -8.40 -13.21 -16.22
N ALA A 181 -8.01 -14.46 -15.93
CA ALA A 181 -8.67 -15.65 -16.47
C ALA A 181 -10.05 -15.92 -15.87
N THR A 182 -10.28 -15.54 -14.59
CA THR A 182 -11.47 -15.90 -13.82
C THR A 182 -12.51 -14.78 -13.82
N ILE A 183 -12.05 -13.53 -13.73
CA ILE A 183 -12.87 -12.33 -13.52
C ILE A 183 -12.90 -11.46 -14.79
N GLY A 184 -11.84 -11.55 -15.60
CA GLY A 184 -11.65 -10.72 -16.79
C GLY A 184 -11.08 -9.33 -16.50
N LEU A 185 -10.72 -9.05 -15.25
CA LEU A 185 -9.98 -7.88 -14.79
C LEU A 185 -9.00 -8.29 -13.70
N THR A 186 -7.84 -7.66 -13.69
CA THR A 186 -6.85 -7.80 -12.64
C THR A 186 -7.11 -6.82 -11.49
N HIS A 187 -6.63 -7.12 -10.30
CA HIS A 187 -6.69 -6.15 -9.19
C HIS A 187 -5.94 -4.85 -9.50
N ALA A 188 -4.89 -4.89 -10.32
CA ALA A 188 -4.17 -3.70 -10.75
C ALA A 188 -5.07 -2.78 -11.59
N GLU A 189 -5.84 -3.35 -12.53
CA GLU A 189 -6.83 -2.63 -13.32
C GLU A 189 -7.98 -2.10 -12.44
N ILE A 190 -8.51 -2.93 -11.54
CA ILE A 190 -9.58 -2.53 -10.61
C ILE A 190 -9.11 -1.37 -9.71
N GLY A 191 -7.92 -1.48 -9.13
CA GLY A 191 -7.33 -0.44 -8.27
C GLY A 191 -7.07 0.86 -9.02
N GLY A 192 -6.51 0.77 -10.23
CA GLY A 192 -6.27 1.93 -11.10
C GLY A 192 -7.57 2.65 -11.45
N LEU A 193 -8.60 1.94 -11.90
CA LEU A 193 -9.91 2.52 -12.21
C LEU A 193 -10.57 3.16 -10.99
N ALA A 194 -10.42 2.54 -9.83
CA ALA A 194 -10.89 3.12 -8.59
C ALA A 194 -10.21 4.45 -8.28
N CYS A 195 -8.89 4.57 -8.48
CA CYS A 195 -8.17 5.83 -8.29
C CYS A 195 -8.70 6.94 -9.21
N VAL A 196 -9.00 6.63 -10.48
CA VAL A 196 -9.64 7.58 -11.40
C VAL A 196 -11.01 8.00 -10.87
N ARG A 197 -11.81 7.05 -10.40
CA ARG A 197 -13.16 7.34 -9.87
C ARG A 197 -13.12 8.20 -8.61
N TRP A 198 -12.11 8.04 -7.78
CA TRP A 198 -11.89 8.84 -6.57
C TRP A 198 -11.19 10.17 -6.83
N GLN A 199 -10.92 10.50 -8.09
CA GLN A 199 -10.25 11.73 -8.49
C GLN A 199 -8.87 11.91 -7.82
N LEU A 200 -8.17 10.79 -7.60
CA LEU A 200 -6.78 10.84 -7.16
C LEU A 200 -5.89 11.31 -8.32
N PRO A 201 -4.71 11.88 -8.04
CA PRO A 201 -3.76 12.24 -9.09
C PRO A 201 -3.48 11.10 -10.06
N ASP A 202 -3.32 11.40 -11.35
CA ASP A 202 -3.07 10.41 -12.42
C ASP A 202 -1.90 9.48 -12.13
N LEU A 203 -0.92 9.96 -11.37
CA LEU A 203 0.21 9.18 -10.92
C LEU A 203 -0.22 7.92 -10.16
N PHE A 204 -1.27 7.99 -9.31
CA PHE A 204 -1.79 6.83 -8.58
C PHE A 204 -2.34 5.77 -9.55
N TYR A 205 -3.18 6.20 -10.49
CA TYR A 205 -3.72 5.31 -11.50
C TYR A 205 -2.61 4.56 -12.23
N ARG A 206 -1.60 5.28 -12.73
CA ARG A 206 -0.52 4.70 -13.54
C ARG A 206 0.34 3.74 -12.74
N VAL A 207 0.77 4.11 -11.54
CA VAL A 207 1.61 3.26 -10.70
C VAL A 207 0.87 1.99 -10.28
N ILE A 208 -0.39 2.10 -9.83
CA ILE A 208 -1.19 0.95 -9.42
C ILE A 208 -1.49 0.03 -10.61
N TRP A 209 -1.79 0.61 -11.79
CA TRP A 209 -2.04 -0.18 -12.99
C TRP A 209 -0.83 -1.02 -13.42
N TYR A 210 0.36 -0.44 -13.34
CA TYR A 210 1.57 -1.05 -13.90
C TYR A 210 2.48 -1.74 -12.88
N HIS A 211 2.11 -1.84 -11.62
CA HIS A 211 3.02 -2.38 -10.58
C HIS A 211 3.48 -3.82 -10.82
N HIS A 212 2.71 -4.64 -11.54
CA HIS A 212 3.15 -5.99 -11.91
C HIS A 212 4.03 -6.04 -13.15
N VAL A 213 3.81 -5.12 -14.08
CA VAL A 213 4.54 -5.04 -15.34
C VAL A 213 4.91 -3.57 -15.56
N PRO A 214 5.90 -3.05 -14.82
CA PRO A 214 6.34 -1.68 -14.98
C PRO A 214 6.79 -1.41 -16.41
N PRO A 215 6.47 -0.24 -16.98
CA PRO A 215 6.96 0.13 -18.29
C PRO A 215 8.50 0.11 -18.30
N ALA A 216 9.08 -0.50 -19.35
CA ALA A 216 10.51 -0.43 -19.57
C ALA A 216 10.90 1.01 -19.92
N GLY A 217 12.01 1.49 -19.37
CA GLY A 217 12.51 2.82 -19.70
C GLY A 217 13.27 3.50 -18.58
N ASN A 218 13.75 4.69 -18.88
CA ASN A 218 14.55 5.47 -17.96
C ASN A 218 13.68 5.97 -16.80
N SER A 219 14.10 5.75 -15.57
CA SER A 219 13.51 6.23 -14.32
C SER A 219 13.41 7.76 -14.18
N LYS A 220 13.62 8.53 -15.25
CA LYS A 220 13.38 9.99 -15.25
C LYS A 220 11.90 10.34 -15.11
N SER A 221 10.99 9.52 -15.66
CA SER A 221 9.56 9.66 -15.43
C SER A 221 9.21 9.20 -14.01
N GLU A 222 8.46 10.01 -13.28
CA GLU A 222 8.02 9.69 -11.91
C GLU A 222 7.15 8.43 -11.88
N GLU A 223 6.28 8.27 -12.88
CA GLU A 223 5.39 7.11 -12.99
C GLU A 223 6.16 5.81 -13.22
N ILE A 224 7.16 5.82 -14.11
CA ILE A 224 8.01 4.65 -14.38
C ILE A 224 8.83 4.31 -13.14
N TYR A 225 9.48 5.32 -12.55
CA TYR A 225 10.28 5.17 -11.35
C TYR A 225 9.47 4.57 -10.19
N LEU A 226 8.31 5.14 -9.87
CA LEU A 226 7.48 4.67 -8.77
C LEU A 226 6.88 3.29 -9.05
N SER A 227 6.49 2.99 -10.29
CA SER A 227 6.03 1.65 -10.67
C SER A 227 7.11 0.60 -10.46
N GLN A 228 8.36 0.91 -10.83
CA GLN A 228 9.52 0.03 -10.62
C GLN A 228 9.86 -0.13 -9.13
N VAL A 229 9.81 0.95 -8.35
CA VAL A 229 10.03 0.91 -6.89
C VAL A 229 8.98 0.04 -6.20
N VAL A 230 7.70 0.21 -6.55
CA VAL A 230 6.61 -0.58 -5.97
C VAL A 230 6.69 -2.04 -6.39
N HIS A 231 7.00 -2.32 -7.64
CA HIS A 231 7.23 -3.68 -8.14
C HIS A 231 8.35 -4.40 -7.36
N LEU A 232 9.46 -3.70 -7.15
CA LEU A 232 10.58 -4.20 -6.36
C LEU A 232 10.17 -4.46 -4.90
N ALA A 233 9.41 -3.54 -4.30
CA ALA A 233 8.94 -3.65 -2.93
C ALA A 233 7.94 -4.81 -2.74
N ASP A 234 6.99 -4.99 -3.67
CA ASP A 234 6.05 -6.12 -3.66
C ASP A 234 6.79 -7.46 -3.76
N THR A 235 7.74 -7.57 -4.69
CA THR A 235 8.59 -8.75 -4.83
C THR A 235 9.35 -9.07 -3.54
N LEU A 236 9.90 -8.06 -2.87
CA LEU A 236 10.56 -8.21 -1.58
C LEU A 236 9.61 -8.62 -0.47
N CYS A 237 8.38 -8.08 -0.43
CA CYS A 237 7.36 -8.50 0.53
C CYS A 237 7.09 -10.00 0.45
N TRP A 238 6.90 -10.52 -0.74
CA TRP A 238 6.70 -11.95 -0.97
C TRP A 238 7.91 -12.77 -0.52
N ASN A 239 9.11 -12.33 -0.89
CA ASN A 239 10.35 -13.02 -0.53
C ASN A 239 10.59 -13.05 0.99
N LEU A 240 10.28 -11.94 1.69
CA LEU A 240 10.39 -11.81 3.14
C LEU A 240 9.21 -12.43 3.89
N ASN A 241 8.38 -13.25 3.23
CA ASN A 241 7.25 -13.98 3.79
C ASN A 241 6.09 -13.10 4.31
N HIS A 242 5.87 -11.98 3.63
CA HIS A 242 4.71 -11.11 3.83
C HIS A 242 3.80 -11.08 2.58
N PRO A 243 3.25 -12.24 2.14
CA PRO A 243 2.43 -12.31 0.94
C PRO A 243 1.05 -11.67 1.13
N SER A 244 0.50 -11.13 0.05
CA SER A 244 -0.85 -10.55 0.06
C SER A 244 -1.97 -11.59 0.17
N VAL A 245 -1.71 -12.82 -0.25
CA VAL A 245 -2.70 -13.90 -0.25
C VAL A 245 -2.14 -15.18 0.37
N ASN A 246 -3.01 -16.00 0.94
CA ASN A 246 -2.63 -17.29 1.49
C ASN A 246 -2.48 -18.32 0.37
N SER A 247 -1.28 -18.46 -0.15
CA SER A 247 -0.95 -19.37 -1.25
C SER A 247 0.51 -19.82 -1.19
N VAL A 248 0.92 -20.66 -2.13
CA VAL A 248 2.33 -21.01 -2.31
C VAL A 248 3.08 -19.73 -2.69
N ASN A 249 4.12 -19.42 -1.94
CA ASN A 249 4.99 -18.30 -2.25
C ASN A 249 5.85 -18.68 -3.48
N PRO A 250 5.69 -17.99 -4.63
CA PRO A 250 6.45 -18.29 -5.84
C PRO A 250 7.96 -18.07 -5.68
N TYR A 251 8.35 -17.31 -4.65
CA TYR A 251 9.74 -16.96 -4.35
C TYR A 251 10.32 -17.73 -3.16
N SER A 252 9.60 -18.75 -2.67
CA SER A 252 10.02 -19.53 -1.51
C SER A 252 11.40 -20.17 -1.74
N GLY A 253 12.31 -19.94 -0.78
CA GLY A 253 13.67 -20.48 -0.81
C GLY A 253 14.67 -19.71 -1.68
N GLN A 254 14.25 -18.65 -2.36
CA GLN A 254 15.14 -17.76 -3.08
C GLN A 254 15.67 -16.65 -2.15
N LYS A 255 16.96 -16.33 -2.27
CA LYS A 255 17.51 -15.19 -1.56
C LYS A 255 17.10 -13.88 -2.27
N PRO A 256 16.86 -12.77 -1.55
CA PRO A 256 16.51 -11.48 -2.15
C PRO A 256 17.48 -11.06 -3.25
N GLU A 257 18.77 -11.32 -3.04
CA GLU A 257 19.85 -10.95 -3.98
C GLU A 257 19.82 -11.73 -5.29
N THR A 258 19.25 -12.95 -5.27
CA THR A 258 19.14 -13.81 -6.45
C THR A 258 17.79 -13.69 -7.16
N LEU A 259 16.78 -13.22 -6.44
CA LEU A 259 15.44 -13.04 -6.96
C LEU A 259 15.36 -11.87 -7.91
N LEU A 260 16.09 -10.79 -7.58
CA LEU A 260 16.04 -9.55 -8.32
C LEU A 260 17.08 -9.56 -9.43
N SER A 261 16.62 -9.48 -10.66
CA SER A 261 17.53 -9.35 -11.79
C SER A 261 18.38 -8.08 -11.62
N GLU A 262 19.65 -8.16 -12.03
CA GLU A 262 20.51 -6.97 -12.05
C GLU A 262 19.90 -5.82 -12.86
N ASN A 263 19.11 -6.17 -13.88
CA ASN A 263 18.39 -5.21 -14.70
C ASN A 263 17.34 -4.43 -13.88
N LEU A 264 16.54 -5.09 -13.04
CA LEU A 264 15.53 -4.43 -12.22
C LEU A 264 16.17 -3.47 -11.22
N LEU A 265 17.26 -3.88 -10.56
CA LEU A 265 17.99 -3.00 -9.65
C LEU A 265 18.58 -1.79 -10.39
N ALA A 266 19.14 -2.01 -11.58
CA ALA A 266 19.71 -0.96 -12.42
C ALA A 266 18.63 0.02 -12.93
N GLU A 267 17.46 -0.48 -13.32
CA GLU A 267 16.32 0.33 -13.75
C GLU A 267 15.82 1.25 -12.63
N VAL A 268 15.76 0.75 -11.39
CA VAL A 268 15.43 1.55 -10.20
C VAL A 268 16.56 2.51 -9.82
N GLY A 269 17.79 2.24 -10.26
CA GLY A 269 18.98 3.02 -9.91
C GLY A 269 19.71 2.53 -8.66
N LEU A 270 19.50 1.27 -8.25
CA LEU A 270 20.13 0.65 -7.10
C LEU A 270 21.38 -0.16 -7.53
N SER A 271 22.55 0.19 -7.00
CA SER A 271 23.70 -0.70 -7.06
C SER A 271 23.55 -1.86 -6.08
N LYS A 272 24.26 -2.99 -6.33
CA LYS A 272 24.26 -4.15 -5.40
C LYS A 272 24.61 -3.78 -3.97
N GLY A 273 25.63 -2.92 -3.75
CA GLY A 273 26.02 -2.48 -2.42
C GLY A 273 24.93 -1.70 -1.71
N ARG A 274 24.33 -0.73 -2.42
CA ARG A 274 23.21 0.07 -1.88
C ARG A 274 21.98 -0.80 -1.61
N PHE A 275 21.75 -1.84 -2.39
CA PHE A 275 20.67 -2.77 -2.15
C PHE A 275 20.83 -3.56 -0.84
N GLN A 276 22.05 -3.96 -0.47
CA GLN A 276 22.33 -4.60 0.82
C GLN A 276 22.00 -3.66 2.01
N ASP A 277 22.35 -2.38 1.88
CA ASP A 277 21.99 -1.37 2.90
C ASP A 277 20.47 -1.21 3.00
N VAL A 278 19.77 -1.24 1.86
CA VAL A 278 18.31 -1.22 1.83
C VAL A 278 17.72 -2.44 2.53
N LEU A 279 18.21 -3.65 2.25
CA LEU A 279 17.74 -4.88 2.89
C LEU A 279 17.94 -4.85 4.41
N THR A 280 19.05 -4.32 4.89
CA THR A 280 19.32 -4.16 6.32
C THR A 280 18.27 -3.24 6.96
N LYS A 281 18.03 -2.07 6.37
CA LYS A 281 17.01 -1.11 6.85
C LYS A 281 15.60 -1.67 6.77
N VAL A 282 15.28 -2.42 5.72
CA VAL A 282 13.99 -3.11 5.57
C VAL A 282 13.78 -4.08 6.71
N ASN A 283 14.74 -4.96 6.98
CA ASN A 283 14.63 -5.95 8.07
C ASN A 283 14.44 -5.29 9.45
N GLU A 284 15.14 -4.20 9.73
CA GLU A 284 14.98 -3.43 10.96
C GLU A 284 13.59 -2.78 11.05
N SER A 285 13.14 -2.15 9.97
CA SER A 285 11.83 -1.49 9.89
C SER A 285 10.69 -2.49 10.05
N LEU A 286 10.76 -3.66 9.41
CA LEU A 286 9.72 -4.69 9.51
C LEU A 286 9.60 -5.24 10.93
N LYS A 287 10.71 -5.45 11.65
CA LYS A 287 10.67 -5.86 13.06
C LYS A 287 9.95 -4.83 13.93
N THR A 288 10.25 -3.55 13.73
CA THR A 288 9.59 -2.46 14.47
C THR A 288 8.11 -2.37 14.14
N THR A 289 7.75 -2.51 12.88
CA THR A 289 6.37 -2.52 12.41
C THR A 289 5.57 -3.69 13.02
N GLU A 290 6.16 -4.86 13.10
CA GLU A 290 5.49 -6.04 13.67
C GLU A 290 5.20 -5.86 15.18
N LEU A 291 6.08 -5.18 15.91
CA LEU A 291 5.82 -4.79 17.30
C LEU A 291 4.62 -3.85 17.42
N ILE A 292 4.48 -2.89 16.51
CA ILE A 292 3.34 -1.97 16.47
C ILE A 292 2.03 -2.76 16.23
N PHE A 293 2.00 -3.66 15.26
CA PHE A 293 0.81 -4.50 14.99
C PHE A 293 0.43 -5.38 16.18
N ASN A 294 1.42 -5.96 16.85
CA ASN A 294 1.16 -6.80 18.02
C ASN A 294 0.63 -5.96 19.20
N PHE A 295 1.14 -4.76 19.40
CA PHE A 295 0.63 -3.82 20.41
C PHE A 295 -0.82 -3.40 20.11
N MET A 296 -1.15 -3.08 18.86
CA MET A 296 -2.52 -2.73 18.45
C MET A 296 -3.51 -3.89 18.66
N LYS A 297 -3.09 -5.15 18.47
CA LYS A 297 -3.91 -6.34 18.75
C LYS A 297 -4.16 -6.58 20.24
N SER A 298 -3.17 -6.32 21.10
CA SER A 298 -3.28 -6.56 22.55
C SER A 298 -4.13 -5.51 23.28
N SER A 299 -4.54 -4.46 22.57
CA SER A 299 -5.32 -3.33 23.11
C SER A 299 -6.80 -3.38 22.72
N ASN A 300 -7.23 -4.42 22.03
CA ASN A 300 -8.63 -4.79 21.75
C ASN A 300 -8.99 -6.02 22.58
#